data_c4d8e3b5be7430ed08a865f9cbe7e7be
#
_entry.id   c4d8e3b5be7430ed08a865f9cbe7e7be
#
_cell.length_a   1.000
_cell.length_b   1.000
_cell.length_c   1.000
_cell.angle_alpha   90.00
_cell.angle_beta   90.00
_cell.angle_gamma   90.00
#
_symmetry.space_group_name_H-M   'P 1'
#
loop_
_entity.id
_entity.type
_entity.pdbx_description
1 polymer ?
#
loop_
_entity_poly.entity_id
_entity_poly.type
_entity_poly.pdbx_seq_one_letter_code
_entity_poly.pdbx_strand_id
1 'polypeptide(L)'
;MAVLGETTEASNNSLSHKITAKTPLFNLKLYAVIAILVLCLLAAALLIFLCLRITRDSRKRKMRVKHSSGSIPLVSKEIAEIKEPSPRAAYNGERKIGNEKLKEAPLEVTEIVDIERGKGNRSGLESDGSGPHNIGWGRWYSFKELDIATRGFSPENVIGEGGYGIVYSGELQDGSVVAVKNLLNNKGQAENEFKVEVEAIGKVKHKNLVGLIGYCAEGAQRMLVYEYIDNGSLEQWLHGDVGPVSPLTWDIRMKIAIGTAKGLAYLHEGLEPKVVHRDIKSSNILLDRKWNAKVSDFGLAKLLGSEASYVTTRVMGTFGYVAPEYASTGMLNEGSDVYSFGVLLMEIITGRNPIDYSKPAGEMNLVDWFKGMIQSRRGEDVVDPLIAVQPPPRAMKRVLLVCLRCIDLDVHKRPKMGQIVHMLEADDFPFRSETRSAR
;
A
#
# COMPACT_ATOMS: atom_id res chain seq x y z
N MET A 1 71.98 -51.84 -19.26
CA MET A 1 70.82 -50.95 -19.48
C MET A 1 69.55 -51.80 -19.74
N ALA A 2 69.07 -52.52 -18.75
CA ALA A 2 67.80 -53.27 -18.89
C ALA A 2 67.28 -53.74 -17.50
N VAL A 3 67.03 -52.78 -16.58
CA VAL A 3 66.44 -53.10 -15.28
C VAL A 3 65.47 -51.97 -14.79
N LEU A 4 65.21 -50.91 -15.60
CA LEU A 4 64.37 -49.80 -15.19
C LEU A 4 62.99 -49.78 -15.90
N GLY A 5 62.66 -50.77 -16.74
CA GLY A 5 61.40 -50.81 -17.49
C GLY A 5 60.29 -51.65 -16.80
N GLU A 6 60.56 -52.58 -15.94
CA GLU A 6 59.57 -53.54 -15.38
C GLU A 6 58.83 -53.05 -14.16
N THR A 7 59.33 -52.05 -13.42
CA THR A 7 58.69 -51.56 -12.19
C THR A 7 57.56 -50.57 -12.41
N THR A 8 57.50 -49.91 -13.54
CA THR A 8 56.44 -48.90 -13.88
C THR A 8 55.18 -49.56 -14.45
N GLU A 9 55.29 -50.64 -15.23
CA GLU A 9 54.09 -51.33 -15.76
C GLU A 9 53.35 -52.15 -14.70
N ALA A 10 54.06 -52.77 -13.74
CA ALA A 10 53.43 -53.51 -12.65
C ALA A 10 52.68 -52.60 -11.68
N SER A 11 53.15 -51.36 -11.48
CA SER A 11 52.47 -50.37 -10.62
C SER A 11 51.17 -49.84 -11.27
N ASN A 12 51.20 -49.57 -12.60
CA ASN A 12 50.02 -49.06 -13.30
C ASN A 12 48.92 -50.14 -13.47
N ASN A 13 49.26 -51.40 -13.65
CA ASN A 13 48.27 -52.48 -13.73
C ASN A 13 47.63 -52.80 -12.35
N SER A 14 48.36 -52.65 -11.24
CA SER A 14 47.83 -52.75 -9.87
C SER A 14 46.83 -51.64 -9.54
N LEU A 15 47.07 -50.41 -10.02
CA LEU A 15 46.19 -49.25 -9.80
C LEU A 15 44.89 -49.38 -10.63
N SER A 16 44.99 -49.77 -11.88
CA SER A 16 43.83 -49.97 -12.74
C SER A 16 42.90 -51.07 -12.23
N HIS A 17 43.47 -52.17 -11.69
CA HIS A 17 42.67 -53.27 -11.11
C HIS A 17 41.96 -52.88 -9.81
N LYS A 18 42.55 -52.01 -9.01
CA LYS A 18 41.92 -51.50 -7.76
C LYS A 18 40.79 -50.48 -8.07
N ILE A 19 40.90 -49.70 -9.13
CA ILE A 19 39.90 -48.70 -9.51
C ILE A 19 38.65 -49.39 -10.14
N THR A 20 38.79 -50.58 -10.75
CA THR A 20 37.69 -51.34 -11.32
C THR A 20 37.08 -52.38 -10.39
N ALA A 21 37.61 -52.58 -9.20
CA ALA A 21 37.05 -53.47 -8.20
C ALA A 21 35.70 -52.97 -7.69
N LYS A 22 34.73 -53.88 -7.51
CA LYS A 22 33.43 -53.58 -6.93
C LYS A 22 33.54 -53.31 -5.42
N THR A 23 32.95 -52.24 -4.94
CA THR A 23 32.91 -51.93 -3.51
C THR A 23 31.88 -52.81 -2.78
N PRO A 24 32.15 -53.30 -1.56
CA PRO A 24 31.27 -54.21 -0.85
C PRO A 24 29.94 -53.59 -0.40
N LEU A 25 29.84 -52.24 -0.36
CA LEU A 25 28.67 -51.56 0.14
C LEU A 25 27.56 -51.34 -0.92
N PHE A 26 27.89 -51.16 -2.22
CA PHE A 26 26.89 -50.84 -3.27
C PHE A 26 27.05 -51.67 -4.57
N ASN A 27 27.92 -52.65 -4.60
CA ASN A 27 28.20 -53.46 -5.79
C ASN A 27 28.58 -52.63 -7.07
N LEU A 28 29.02 -51.35 -6.86
CA LEU A 28 29.42 -50.42 -7.89
C LEU A 28 30.94 -50.38 -8.00
N LYS A 29 31.44 -50.09 -9.23
CA LYS A 29 32.88 -49.94 -9.47
C LYS A 29 33.40 -48.70 -8.71
N LEU A 30 34.59 -48.78 -8.10
CA LEU A 30 35.17 -47.74 -7.27
C LEU A 30 35.19 -46.36 -7.94
N TYR A 31 35.46 -46.29 -9.25
CA TYR A 31 35.43 -44.99 -9.95
C TYR A 31 34.04 -44.37 -9.99
N ALA A 32 32.96 -45.17 -10.09
CA ALA A 32 31.58 -44.65 -10.07
C ALA A 32 31.22 -44.07 -8.68
N VAL A 33 31.69 -44.69 -7.60
CA VAL A 33 31.50 -44.16 -6.22
C VAL A 33 32.24 -42.85 -6.03
N ILE A 34 33.48 -42.73 -6.52
CA ILE A 34 34.26 -41.49 -6.49
C ILE A 34 33.59 -40.41 -7.30
N ALA A 35 33.10 -40.72 -8.53
CA ALA A 35 32.39 -39.76 -9.37
C ALA A 35 31.10 -39.20 -8.70
N ILE A 36 30.32 -40.07 -8.05
CA ILE A 36 29.11 -39.68 -7.30
C ILE A 36 29.50 -38.77 -6.12
N LEU A 37 30.55 -39.12 -5.36
CA LEU A 37 31.01 -38.29 -4.22
C LEU A 37 31.46 -36.91 -4.68
N VAL A 38 32.22 -36.82 -5.77
CA VAL A 38 32.65 -35.52 -6.37
C VAL A 38 31.44 -34.71 -6.82
N LEU A 39 30.44 -35.33 -7.44
CA LEU A 39 29.23 -34.67 -7.89
C LEU A 39 28.40 -34.13 -6.71
N CYS A 40 28.29 -34.92 -5.63
CA CYS A 40 27.62 -34.47 -4.40
C CYS A 40 28.37 -33.29 -3.73
N LEU A 41 29.69 -33.32 -3.69
CA LEU A 41 30.50 -32.22 -3.16
C LEU A 41 30.34 -30.92 -3.99
N LEU A 42 30.32 -31.03 -5.32
CA LEU A 42 30.07 -29.89 -6.20
C LEU A 42 28.65 -29.33 -6.04
N ALA A 43 27.65 -30.19 -5.91
CA ALA A 43 26.27 -29.77 -5.64
C ALA A 43 26.16 -29.07 -4.27
N ALA A 44 26.80 -29.60 -3.23
CA ALA A 44 26.84 -28.96 -1.90
C ALA A 44 27.55 -27.59 -1.95
N ALA A 45 28.69 -27.49 -2.64
CA ALA A 45 29.39 -26.24 -2.81
C ALA A 45 28.54 -25.19 -3.60
N LEU A 46 27.81 -25.62 -4.62
CA LEU A 46 26.88 -24.76 -5.37
C LEU A 46 25.74 -24.25 -4.47
N LEU A 47 25.15 -25.13 -3.66
CA LEU A 47 24.09 -24.74 -2.70
C LEU A 47 24.62 -23.75 -1.68
N ILE A 48 25.80 -23.97 -1.11
CA ILE A 48 26.45 -23.04 -0.18
C ILE A 48 26.70 -21.70 -0.86
N PHE A 49 27.21 -21.70 -2.09
CA PHE A 49 27.42 -20.47 -2.87
C PHE A 49 26.12 -19.71 -3.15
N LEU A 50 25.05 -20.42 -3.52
CA LEU A 50 23.71 -19.82 -3.72
C LEU A 50 23.16 -19.26 -2.40
N CYS A 51 23.27 -19.99 -1.29
CA CYS A 51 22.87 -19.50 0.03
C CYS A 51 23.66 -18.25 0.45
N LEU A 52 24.99 -18.24 0.23
CA LEU A 52 25.81 -17.06 0.52
C LEU A 52 25.48 -15.88 -0.38
N ARG A 53 25.13 -16.12 -1.63
CA ARG A 53 24.69 -15.08 -2.57
C ARG A 53 23.34 -14.51 -2.15
N ILE A 54 22.36 -15.35 -1.80
CA ILE A 54 21.03 -14.94 -1.31
C ILE A 54 21.18 -14.17 0.00
N THR A 55 22.00 -14.63 0.95
CA THR A 55 22.22 -13.90 2.22
C THR A 55 22.99 -12.58 2.02
N ARG A 56 23.88 -12.50 1.04
CA ARG A 56 24.60 -11.29 0.67
C ARG A 56 23.66 -10.27 0.01
N ASP A 57 22.77 -10.73 -0.87
CA ASP A 57 21.75 -9.89 -1.50
C ASP A 57 20.67 -9.46 -0.48
N SER A 58 20.31 -10.33 0.45
CA SER A 58 19.42 -9.98 1.58
C SER A 58 20.06 -8.98 2.53
N ARG A 59 21.39 -9.08 2.80
CA ARG A 59 22.12 -8.07 3.58
C ARG A 59 22.25 -6.74 2.82
N LYS A 60 22.48 -6.77 1.50
CA LYS A 60 22.45 -5.57 0.65
C LYS A 60 21.06 -4.95 0.60
N ARG A 61 20.01 -5.76 0.51
CA ARG A 61 18.61 -5.29 0.61
C ARG A 61 18.31 -4.71 2.00
N LYS A 62 18.73 -5.35 3.10
CA LYS A 62 18.58 -4.78 4.46
C LYS A 62 19.37 -3.50 4.68
N MET A 63 20.56 -3.34 4.08
CA MET A 63 21.28 -2.06 4.11
C MET A 63 20.63 -1.00 3.22
N ARG A 64 20.10 -1.36 2.03
CA ARG A 64 19.30 -0.46 1.19
C ARG A 64 17.98 -0.08 1.83
N VAL A 65 17.29 -1.03 2.48
CA VAL A 65 16.06 -0.75 3.22
C VAL A 65 16.32 0.13 4.44
N LYS A 66 17.50 0.04 5.10
CA LYS A 66 17.88 1.02 6.14
C LYS A 66 18.16 2.43 5.60
N HIS A 67 18.52 2.56 4.30
CA HIS A 67 18.66 3.86 3.66
C HIS A 67 17.42 4.33 2.90
N SER A 68 16.46 3.42 2.63
CA SER A 68 15.17 3.70 1.99
C SER A 68 14.00 3.88 2.98
N SER A 69 14.20 3.61 4.26
CA SER A 69 13.34 4.18 5.31
C SER A 69 13.68 5.66 5.31
N GLY A 70 12.97 6.43 4.47
CA GLY A 70 13.07 7.87 4.44
C GLY A 70 13.07 8.36 5.88
N SER A 71 14.06 9.16 6.25
CA SER A 71 14.08 9.81 7.56
C SER A 71 12.67 10.37 7.81
N ILE A 72 12.07 9.99 8.95
CA ILE A 72 10.81 10.58 9.40
C ILE A 72 10.97 12.08 9.24
N PRO A 73 10.08 12.79 8.55
CA PRO A 73 10.19 14.23 8.40
C PRO A 73 10.38 14.83 9.79
N LEU A 74 11.44 15.61 9.98
CA LEU A 74 11.68 16.28 11.24
C LEU A 74 10.40 17.05 11.59
N VAL A 75 9.73 16.63 12.68
CA VAL A 75 8.58 17.34 13.23
C VAL A 75 9.03 18.77 13.44
N SER A 76 8.53 19.72 12.65
CA SER A 76 8.84 21.12 12.84
C SER A 76 8.45 21.50 14.28
N LYS A 77 9.31 22.26 14.97
CA LYS A 77 9.05 22.69 16.35
C LYS A 77 7.70 23.38 16.57
N GLU A 78 7.08 23.85 15.49
CA GLU A 78 5.74 24.45 15.49
C GLU A 78 4.59 23.47 15.83
N ILE A 79 4.79 22.16 15.67
CA ILE A 79 3.76 21.14 15.99
C ILE A 79 3.74 20.81 17.48
N ALA A 80 4.83 21.11 18.22
CA ALA A 80 4.94 20.86 19.66
C ALA A 80 4.18 21.88 20.54
N GLU A 81 3.64 22.97 19.97
CA GLU A 81 2.97 24.04 20.72
C GLU A 81 1.45 24.12 20.54
N ILE A 82 0.77 23.06 20.15
CA ILE A 82 -0.69 23.02 20.28
C ILE A 82 -1.01 22.73 21.74
N LYS A 83 -0.96 23.78 22.57
CA LYS A 83 -1.49 23.78 23.93
C LYS A 83 -2.99 23.53 23.88
N GLU A 84 -3.46 22.62 24.73
CA GLU A 84 -4.88 22.44 25.04
C GLU A 84 -5.54 23.77 25.38
N PRO A 85 -6.75 24.06 24.89
CA PRO A 85 -7.50 25.21 25.35
C PRO A 85 -7.96 24.96 26.79
N SER A 86 -7.47 25.81 27.72
CA SER A 86 -7.88 25.85 29.08
C SER A 86 -9.39 26.08 29.21
N PRO A 87 -10.11 25.39 30.11
CA PRO A 87 -11.53 25.57 30.30
C PRO A 87 -11.79 26.77 31.23
N ARG A 88 -12.15 27.96 30.69
CA ARG A 88 -12.86 29.00 31.42
C ARG A 88 -13.36 30.12 30.50
N ALA A 89 -14.67 30.15 30.26
CA ALA A 89 -15.53 31.31 30.55
C ALA A 89 -16.94 31.01 30.05
N ALA A 90 -17.85 30.77 30.99
CA ALA A 90 -19.27 30.84 30.76
C ALA A 90 -19.64 32.29 30.40
N TYR A 91 -20.33 32.50 29.28
CA TYR A 91 -21.04 33.76 29.02
C TYR A 91 -22.47 33.41 28.60
N ASN A 92 -23.40 33.79 29.47
CA ASN A 92 -24.84 33.75 29.22
C ASN A 92 -25.21 34.73 28.11
N GLY A 93 -25.96 34.27 27.14
CA GLY A 93 -26.56 35.13 26.15
C GLY A 93 -27.71 34.42 25.45
N GLU A 94 -28.89 34.59 25.98
CA GLU A 94 -30.16 34.23 25.33
C GLU A 94 -30.30 34.93 23.97
N ARG A 95 -30.54 34.19 22.88
CA ARG A 95 -31.14 34.75 21.69
C ARG A 95 -32.14 33.78 21.04
N LYS A 96 -33.27 34.38 20.79
CA LYS A 96 -34.54 33.92 20.26
C LYS A 96 -34.42 33.03 19.01
N ILE A 97 -35.28 32.03 18.98
CA ILE A 97 -35.67 31.14 17.90
C ILE A 97 -36.32 31.96 16.78
N GLY A 98 -35.71 31.94 15.62
CA GLY A 98 -36.33 32.34 14.37
C GLY A 98 -36.39 31.14 13.42
N ASN A 99 -37.62 30.68 13.13
CA ASN A 99 -37.91 29.67 12.13
C ASN A 99 -37.67 30.23 10.74
N GLU A 100 -36.64 29.78 10.06
CA GLU A 100 -36.54 29.91 8.60
C GLU A 100 -36.48 28.53 7.96
N LYS A 101 -37.48 28.30 7.12
CA LYS A 101 -37.59 27.13 6.23
C LYS A 101 -36.46 27.15 5.21
N LEU A 102 -35.52 26.19 5.29
CA LEU A 102 -34.63 25.91 4.18
C LEU A 102 -35.43 25.27 3.04
N LYS A 103 -35.47 26.00 1.92
CA LYS A 103 -35.89 25.46 0.63
C LYS A 103 -34.77 24.57 0.08
N GLU A 104 -35.09 23.33 -0.22
CA GLU A 104 -34.27 22.44 -1.04
C GLU A 104 -34.16 23.04 -2.45
N ALA A 105 -32.92 23.21 -2.90
CA ALA A 105 -32.60 23.50 -4.29
C ALA A 105 -32.28 22.18 -5.00
N PRO A 106 -32.83 21.92 -6.20
CA PRO A 106 -32.53 20.72 -6.97
C PRO A 106 -31.11 20.75 -7.52
N LEU A 107 -30.41 19.64 -7.43
CA LEU A 107 -29.16 19.39 -8.15
C LEU A 107 -29.49 19.27 -9.64
N GLU A 108 -29.04 20.24 -10.44
CA GLU A 108 -29.03 20.13 -11.89
C GLU A 108 -28.04 19.04 -12.33
N VAL A 109 -28.62 17.99 -12.92
CA VAL A 109 -27.91 16.98 -13.70
C VAL A 109 -27.65 17.61 -15.08
N THR A 110 -26.41 17.96 -15.37
CA THR A 110 -26.01 18.33 -16.73
C THR A 110 -25.92 17.08 -17.59
N GLU A 111 -26.84 16.98 -18.53
CA GLU A 111 -26.88 15.98 -19.60
C GLU A 111 -25.60 16.02 -20.43
N ILE A 112 -25.08 14.83 -20.73
CA ILE A 112 -24.01 14.61 -21.71
C ILE A 112 -24.64 14.74 -23.09
N VAL A 113 -24.29 15.81 -23.79
CA VAL A 113 -24.69 16.02 -25.21
C VAL A 113 -23.73 15.27 -26.10
N ASP A 114 -24.25 14.28 -26.82
CA ASP A 114 -23.62 13.66 -27.97
C ASP A 114 -23.36 14.72 -29.04
N ILE A 115 -22.10 14.89 -29.47
CA ILE A 115 -21.77 15.71 -30.63
C ILE A 115 -21.52 14.81 -31.82
N GLU A 116 -22.52 14.79 -32.69
CA GLU A 116 -22.44 14.26 -34.05
C GLU A 116 -21.40 14.97 -34.90
N ARG A 117 -20.88 14.20 -35.86
CA ARG A 117 -19.99 14.57 -36.96
C ARG A 117 -20.46 15.80 -37.74
N GLY A 118 -19.68 16.85 -37.69
CA GLY A 118 -19.74 17.96 -38.67
C GLY A 118 -18.48 18.00 -39.54
N LYS A 119 -18.64 17.77 -40.85
CA LYS A 119 -17.64 18.01 -41.90
C LYS A 119 -17.51 19.52 -42.17
N GLY A 120 -16.26 19.99 -42.32
CA GLY A 120 -16.03 21.20 -43.13
C GLY A 120 -14.85 22.06 -42.70
N ASN A 121 -13.83 21.96 -43.38
CA ASN A 121 -13.01 22.82 -44.23
C ASN A 121 -11.57 23.09 -43.79
N ARG A 122 -10.70 22.79 -44.75
CA ARG A 122 -9.25 23.00 -44.76
C ARG A 122 -8.89 24.49 -44.82
N SER A 123 -7.90 24.89 -44.04
CA SER A 123 -6.83 25.76 -44.50
C SER A 123 -5.56 25.41 -43.70
N GLY A 124 -4.48 25.16 -44.46
CA GLY A 124 -3.27 24.51 -44.00
C GLY A 124 -2.37 25.40 -43.17
N LEU A 125 -1.61 24.67 -42.33
CA LEU A 125 -0.21 24.97 -42.05
C LEU A 125 0.38 23.63 -41.57
N GLU A 126 1.21 23.06 -42.45
CA GLU A 126 2.04 21.90 -42.12
C GLU A 126 3.03 22.29 -41.03
N SER A 127 2.97 21.60 -39.87
CA SER A 127 4.12 21.40 -39.00
C SER A 127 4.15 19.95 -38.64
N ASP A 128 5.12 19.27 -39.21
CA ASP A 128 5.59 17.95 -38.92
C ASP A 128 5.89 17.82 -37.42
N GLY A 129 5.27 16.85 -36.75
CA GLY A 129 5.44 16.55 -35.36
C GLY A 129 4.34 15.63 -34.86
N SER A 130 4.61 14.32 -34.80
CA SER A 130 3.83 13.35 -34.05
C SER A 130 3.67 13.85 -32.60
N GLY A 131 2.67 14.70 -32.38
CA GLY A 131 2.37 15.27 -31.07
C GLY A 131 1.93 14.20 -30.08
N PRO A 132 2.28 14.35 -28.81
CA PRO A 132 1.97 13.40 -27.76
C PRO A 132 0.45 13.24 -27.63
N HIS A 133 0.02 12.02 -27.44
CA HIS A 133 -1.37 11.64 -27.25
C HIS A 133 -1.99 12.43 -26.09
N ASN A 134 -2.79 13.43 -26.40
CA ASN A 134 -3.58 14.14 -25.40
C ASN A 134 -4.66 13.18 -24.88
N ILE A 135 -4.46 12.66 -23.65
CA ILE A 135 -5.38 11.72 -23.00
C ILE A 135 -6.68 12.44 -22.56
N GLY A 136 -6.80 13.75 -22.83
CA GLY A 136 -8.01 14.54 -22.59
C GLY A 136 -8.22 14.99 -21.13
N TRP A 137 -7.21 14.81 -20.24
CA TRP A 137 -7.21 15.31 -18.88
C TRP A 137 -5.77 15.50 -18.37
N GLY A 138 -5.60 16.33 -17.33
CA GLY A 138 -4.31 16.59 -16.69
C GLY A 138 -3.32 17.36 -17.58
N ARG A 139 -2.21 17.78 -16.97
CA ARG A 139 -1.14 18.46 -17.70
C ARG A 139 -0.16 17.40 -18.25
N TRP A 140 0.18 17.54 -19.54
CA TRP A 140 1.30 16.82 -20.11
C TRP A 140 2.63 17.51 -19.70
N TYR A 141 3.59 16.74 -19.27
CA TYR A 141 4.94 17.16 -18.92
C TYR A 141 5.93 16.50 -19.87
N SER A 142 6.90 17.25 -20.39
CA SER A 142 8.00 16.65 -21.14
C SER A 142 8.95 15.89 -20.21
N PHE A 143 9.66 14.89 -20.74
CA PHE A 143 10.70 14.19 -19.99
C PHE A 143 11.74 15.17 -19.44
N LYS A 144 12.18 16.14 -20.28
CA LYS A 144 13.16 17.16 -19.91
C LYS A 144 12.68 18.05 -18.74
N GLU A 145 11.40 18.39 -18.71
CA GLU A 145 10.82 19.18 -17.61
C GLU A 145 10.88 18.40 -16.29
N LEU A 146 10.53 17.11 -16.32
CA LEU A 146 10.59 16.25 -15.13
C LEU A 146 12.03 15.91 -14.73
N ASP A 147 12.94 15.75 -15.67
CA ASP A 147 14.36 15.56 -15.42
C ASP A 147 14.95 16.77 -14.66
N ILE A 148 14.64 17.99 -15.12
CA ILE A 148 15.06 19.22 -14.43
C ILE A 148 14.43 19.30 -13.05
N ALA A 149 13.11 19.08 -12.93
CA ALA A 149 12.37 19.16 -11.68
C ALA A 149 12.92 18.21 -10.60
N THR A 150 13.32 17.00 -11.01
CA THR A 150 13.87 15.96 -10.12
C THR A 150 15.41 15.99 -10.01
N ARG A 151 16.06 16.99 -10.60
CA ARG A 151 17.54 17.13 -10.65
C ARG A 151 18.22 15.90 -11.26
N GLY A 152 17.75 15.48 -12.45
CA GLY A 152 18.26 14.30 -13.16
C GLY A 152 17.84 12.99 -12.48
N PHE A 153 16.64 12.94 -11.89
CA PHE A 153 16.18 11.79 -11.10
C PHE A 153 17.20 11.38 -10.04
N SER A 154 17.75 12.38 -9.34
CA SER A 154 18.78 12.20 -8.31
C SER A 154 18.32 11.24 -7.22
N PRO A 155 19.19 10.31 -6.75
CA PRO A 155 18.89 9.44 -5.61
C PRO A 155 18.54 10.19 -4.32
N GLU A 156 19.00 11.42 -4.16
CA GLU A 156 18.68 12.29 -3.02
C GLU A 156 17.23 12.74 -3.00
N ASN A 157 16.57 12.75 -4.16
CA ASN A 157 15.17 13.14 -4.31
C ASN A 157 14.21 11.94 -4.27
N VAL A 158 14.70 10.71 -4.06
CA VAL A 158 13.85 9.52 -3.92
C VAL A 158 13.06 9.60 -2.63
N ILE A 159 11.72 9.61 -2.75
CA ILE A 159 10.78 9.62 -1.62
C ILE A 159 10.04 8.28 -1.46
N GLY A 160 10.13 7.39 -2.47
CA GLY A 160 9.55 6.05 -2.40
C GLY A 160 10.13 5.15 -3.49
N GLU A 161 10.29 3.86 -3.19
CA GLU A 161 10.74 2.84 -4.14
C GLU A 161 9.92 1.57 -3.91
N GLY A 162 9.40 0.99 -4.98
CA GLY A 162 8.60 -0.23 -4.91
C GLY A 162 8.70 -1.06 -6.20
N GLY A 163 7.98 -2.18 -6.25
CA GLY A 163 7.95 -3.07 -7.42
C GLY A 163 7.41 -2.42 -8.70
N TYR A 164 6.74 -1.30 -8.57
CA TYR A 164 6.05 -0.59 -9.66
C TYR A 164 6.82 0.63 -10.17
N GLY A 165 7.84 1.08 -9.46
CA GLY A 165 8.60 2.24 -9.88
C GLY A 165 9.31 2.94 -8.73
N ILE A 166 9.94 4.07 -9.08
CA ILE A 166 10.62 4.95 -8.13
C ILE A 166 9.87 6.28 -8.13
N VAL A 167 9.58 6.79 -6.95
CA VAL A 167 8.92 8.09 -6.76
C VAL A 167 9.94 9.11 -6.31
N TYR A 168 9.99 10.22 -7.02
CA TYR A 168 10.91 11.33 -6.76
C TYR A 168 10.13 12.57 -6.31
N SER A 169 10.66 13.31 -5.38
CA SER A 169 10.29 14.70 -5.16
C SER A 169 10.84 15.56 -6.29
N GLY A 170 10.04 16.47 -6.81
CA GLY A 170 10.45 17.40 -7.86
C GLY A 170 9.91 18.80 -7.61
N GLU A 171 10.67 19.83 -8.00
CA GLU A 171 10.27 21.22 -7.96
C GLU A 171 10.09 21.73 -9.40
N LEU A 172 8.85 22.08 -9.76
CA LEU A 172 8.52 22.63 -11.08
C LEU A 172 9.00 24.08 -11.22
N GLN A 173 9.03 24.58 -12.46
CA GLN A 173 9.48 25.96 -12.76
C GLN A 173 8.69 27.05 -12.06
N ASP A 174 7.43 26.77 -11.71
CA ASP A 174 6.55 27.69 -10.97
C ASP A 174 6.75 27.61 -9.43
N GLY A 175 7.73 26.84 -8.97
CA GLY A 175 8.04 26.61 -7.55
C GLY A 175 7.12 25.59 -6.87
N SER A 176 6.18 24.98 -7.58
CA SER A 176 5.32 23.93 -7.01
C SER A 176 6.09 22.64 -6.82
N VAL A 177 5.93 22.00 -5.64
CA VAL A 177 6.53 20.70 -5.34
C VAL A 177 5.57 19.60 -5.73
N VAL A 178 6.10 18.58 -6.44
CA VAL A 178 5.34 17.46 -6.98
C VAL A 178 6.01 16.13 -6.61
N ALA A 179 5.25 15.03 -6.68
CA ALA A 179 5.78 13.68 -6.62
C ALA A 179 5.74 13.07 -8.03
N VAL A 180 6.88 12.65 -8.54
CA VAL A 180 7.04 12.07 -9.88
C VAL A 180 7.29 10.57 -9.75
N LYS A 181 6.30 9.75 -10.11
CA LYS A 181 6.42 8.28 -10.14
C LYS A 181 6.93 7.86 -11.51
N ASN A 182 8.18 7.41 -11.57
CA ASN A 182 8.80 6.86 -12.78
C ASN A 182 8.53 5.35 -12.82
N LEU A 183 7.70 4.91 -13.76
CA LEU A 183 7.28 3.52 -13.87
C LEU A 183 8.37 2.68 -14.55
N LEU A 184 8.72 1.54 -13.93
CA LEU A 184 9.75 0.63 -14.46
C LEU A 184 9.22 -0.14 -15.67
N ASN A 185 9.87 0.03 -16.82
CA ASN A 185 9.45 -0.61 -18.07
C ASN A 185 9.90 -2.09 -18.14
N ASN A 186 9.35 -2.93 -17.27
CA ASN A 186 9.56 -4.36 -17.28
C ASN A 186 8.50 -5.05 -18.16
N LYS A 187 8.86 -5.41 -19.41
CA LYS A 187 8.01 -6.20 -20.33
C LYS A 187 6.59 -5.62 -20.56
N GLY A 188 6.47 -4.30 -20.70
CA GLY A 188 5.18 -3.63 -20.94
C GLY A 188 4.35 -3.39 -19.67
N GLN A 189 4.89 -3.66 -18.48
CA GLN A 189 4.20 -3.45 -17.22
C GLN A 189 3.92 -1.96 -16.97
N ALA A 190 4.91 -1.08 -17.25
CA ALA A 190 4.75 0.37 -17.09
C ALA A 190 3.58 0.94 -17.89
N GLU A 191 3.36 0.46 -19.12
CA GLU A 191 2.23 0.89 -19.95
C GLU A 191 0.88 0.51 -19.34
N ASN A 192 0.79 -0.71 -18.80
CA ASN A 192 -0.45 -1.20 -18.18
C ASN A 192 -0.75 -0.44 -16.88
N GLU A 193 0.24 -0.23 -16.02
CA GLU A 193 0.09 0.54 -14.77
C GLU A 193 -0.27 1.99 -15.07
N PHE A 194 0.42 2.61 -16.01
CA PHE A 194 0.12 3.96 -16.47
C PHE A 194 -1.34 4.11 -16.90
N LYS A 195 -1.83 3.20 -17.75
CA LYS A 195 -3.24 3.20 -18.20
C LYS A 195 -4.21 3.04 -17.04
N VAL A 196 -3.93 2.07 -16.15
CA VAL A 196 -4.78 1.78 -14.99
C VAL A 196 -4.90 3.00 -14.08
N GLU A 197 -3.77 3.63 -13.71
CA GLU A 197 -3.81 4.80 -12.83
C GLU A 197 -4.49 6.00 -13.50
N VAL A 198 -4.21 6.24 -14.77
CA VAL A 198 -4.84 7.29 -15.56
C VAL A 198 -6.35 7.10 -15.65
N GLU A 199 -6.80 5.89 -15.95
CA GLU A 199 -8.21 5.54 -16.08
C GLU A 199 -8.96 5.61 -14.75
N ALA A 200 -8.32 5.11 -13.68
CA ALA A 200 -8.95 5.04 -12.36
C ALA A 200 -9.08 6.41 -11.68
N ILE A 201 -8.03 7.24 -11.71
CA ILE A 201 -7.99 8.47 -10.91
C ILE A 201 -7.65 9.74 -11.69
N GLY A 202 -7.45 9.66 -13.00
CA GLY A 202 -7.04 10.83 -13.79
C GLY A 202 -7.97 12.04 -13.66
N LYS A 203 -9.27 11.81 -13.53
CA LYS A 203 -10.29 12.87 -13.37
C LYS A 203 -10.80 12.99 -11.94
N VAL A 204 -10.29 12.16 -11.01
CA VAL A 204 -10.80 12.08 -9.65
C VAL A 204 -10.17 13.16 -8.76
N LYS A 205 -10.99 13.91 -8.04
CA LYS A 205 -10.54 14.89 -7.04
C LYS A 205 -11.30 14.68 -5.73
N HIS A 206 -10.58 14.24 -4.71
CA HIS A 206 -11.15 14.09 -3.38
C HIS A 206 -10.09 14.39 -2.31
N LYS A 207 -10.48 15.05 -1.23
CA LYS A 207 -9.55 15.48 -0.15
C LYS A 207 -8.76 14.35 0.49
N ASN A 208 -9.29 13.12 0.47
CA ASN A 208 -8.65 11.93 1.05
C ASN A 208 -8.07 10.97 -0.01
N LEU A 209 -7.90 11.41 -1.25
CA LEU A 209 -7.17 10.71 -2.30
C LEU A 209 -6.01 11.58 -2.76
N VAL A 210 -4.90 10.97 -3.15
CA VAL A 210 -3.78 11.70 -3.76
C VAL A 210 -4.17 12.11 -5.16
N GLY A 211 -4.06 13.40 -5.45
CA GLY A 211 -4.42 13.98 -6.74
C GLY A 211 -3.37 13.69 -7.81
N LEU A 212 -3.78 13.10 -8.93
CA LEU A 212 -2.98 13.02 -10.14
C LEU A 212 -3.11 14.32 -10.91
N ILE A 213 -2.00 15.05 -11.09
CA ILE A 213 -2.00 16.38 -11.72
C ILE A 213 -1.55 16.36 -13.18
N GLY A 214 -0.82 15.32 -13.56
CA GLY A 214 -0.37 15.16 -14.94
C GLY A 214 0.46 13.92 -15.18
N TYR A 215 1.07 13.85 -16.35
CA TYR A 215 1.79 12.69 -16.81
C TYR A 215 2.86 13.03 -17.84
N CYS A 216 3.83 12.13 -18.01
CA CYS A 216 4.76 12.10 -19.14
C CYS A 216 4.64 10.76 -19.87
N ALA A 217 4.49 10.82 -21.21
CA ALA A 217 4.41 9.66 -22.09
C ALA A 217 5.24 9.93 -23.35
N GLU A 218 6.57 9.96 -23.20
CA GLU A 218 7.53 10.18 -24.30
C GLU A 218 8.30 8.90 -24.60
N GLY A 219 8.25 8.41 -25.83
CA GLY A 219 8.92 7.18 -26.23
C GLY A 219 8.55 6.01 -25.31
N ALA A 220 9.55 5.43 -24.67
CA ALA A 220 9.39 4.34 -23.70
C ALA A 220 9.13 4.84 -22.26
N GLN A 221 9.22 6.14 -22.01
CA GLN A 221 9.05 6.70 -20.67
C GLN A 221 7.58 6.80 -20.28
N ARG A 222 7.25 6.36 -19.08
CA ARG A 222 5.91 6.47 -18.48
C ARG A 222 6.08 6.99 -17.07
N MET A 223 5.61 8.21 -16.83
CA MET A 223 5.69 8.86 -15.53
C MET A 223 4.35 9.48 -15.17
N LEU A 224 4.02 9.43 -13.91
CA LEU A 224 2.82 10.03 -13.33
C LEU A 224 3.24 11.13 -12.36
N VAL A 225 2.58 12.27 -12.43
CA VAL A 225 2.89 13.45 -11.62
C VAL A 225 1.73 13.70 -10.66
N TYR A 226 2.00 13.59 -9.36
CA TYR A 226 1.03 13.73 -8.29
C TYR A 226 1.28 14.98 -7.44
N GLU A 227 0.27 15.40 -6.71
CA GLU A 227 0.47 16.32 -5.60
C GLU A 227 1.50 15.73 -4.61
N TYR A 228 2.39 16.57 -4.12
CA TYR A 228 3.36 16.16 -3.09
C TYR A 228 2.70 16.18 -1.71
N ILE A 229 2.82 15.07 -0.98
CA ILE A 229 2.30 14.93 0.39
C ILE A 229 3.49 14.87 1.34
N ASP A 230 3.54 15.80 2.27
CA ASP A 230 4.76 16.22 2.95
C ASP A 230 5.05 15.57 4.31
N ASN A 231 4.19 14.64 4.78
CA ASN A 231 4.39 13.98 6.06
C ASN A 231 4.53 12.45 5.95
N GLY A 232 4.96 11.97 4.79
CA GLY A 232 5.26 10.55 4.56
C GLY A 232 4.05 9.63 4.60
N SER A 233 4.28 8.33 4.79
CA SER A 233 3.25 7.30 4.87
C SER A 233 2.91 6.92 6.31
N LEU A 234 1.71 6.39 6.50
CA LEU A 234 1.25 5.87 7.79
C LEU A 234 2.15 4.72 8.31
N GLU A 235 2.68 3.88 7.40
CA GLU A 235 3.63 2.81 7.75
C GLU A 235 4.87 3.35 8.47
N GLN A 236 5.45 4.46 7.96
CA GLN A 236 6.62 5.09 8.57
C GLN A 236 6.33 5.57 10.00
N TRP A 237 5.13 6.04 10.27
CA TRP A 237 4.72 6.52 11.58
C TRP A 237 4.31 5.42 12.55
N LEU A 238 3.76 4.30 12.05
CA LEU A 238 3.38 3.15 12.89
C LEU A 238 4.57 2.26 13.22
N HIS A 239 5.49 2.06 12.27
CA HIS A 239 6.55 1.04 12.36
C HIS A 239 7.97 1.58 12.26
N GLY A 240 8.12 2.89 11.99
CA GLY A 240 9.41 3.57 12.02
C GLY A 240 9.87 3.88 13.45
N ASP A 241 11.08 4.42 13.56
CA ASP A 241 11.61 4.88 14.86
C ASP A 241 11.03 6.26 15.19
N VAL A 242 9.90 6.27 15.89
CA VAL A 242 9.19 7.49 16.31
C VAL A 242 9.51 7.90 17.76
N GLY A 243 10.45 7.20 18.41
CA GLY A 243 10.80 7.42 19.80
C GLY A 243 9.91 6.67 20.80
N PRO A 244 10.03 6.96 22.10
CA PRO A 244 9.36 6.22 23.17
C PRO A 244 7.84 6.42 23.24
N VAL A 245 7.32 7.50 22.63
CA VAL A 245 5.89 7.82 22.56
C VAL A 245 5.55 8.17 21.12
N SER A 246 4.52 7.55 20.58
CA SER A 246 4.07 7.83 19.23
C SER A 246 3.40 9.21 19.15
N PRO A 247 3.72 10.03 18.15
CA PRO A 247 2.99 11.27 17.88
C PRO A 247 1.55 11.00 17.38
N LEU A 248 1.27 9.77 16.92
CA LEU A 248 -0.06 9.33 16.51
C LEU A 248 -0.89 9.00 17.76
N THR A 249 -1.48 10.02 18.37
CA THR A 249 -2.46 9.85 19.45
C THR A 249 -3.69 9.10 18.96
N TRP A 250 -4.54 8.63 19.87
CA TRP A 250 -5.80 7.97 19.50
C TRP A 250 -6.64 8.81 18.52
N ASP A 251 -6.81 10.10 18.80
CA ASP A 251 -7.63 11.00 17.98
C ASP A 251 -7.05 11.16 16.56
N ILE A 252 -5.72 11.28 16.47
CA ILE A 252 -5.03 11.33 15.17
C ILE A 252 -5.22 10.01 14.41
N ARG A 253 -5.08 8.88 15.08
CA ARG A 253 -5.29 7.55 14.47
C ARG A 253 -6.72 7.40 13.95
N MET A 254 -7.71 7.83 14.71
CA MET A 254 -9.11 7.82 14.28
C MET A 254 -9.37 8.78 13.12
N LYS A 255 -8.78 9.97 13.15
CA LYS A 255 -8.84 10.92 12.04
C LYS A 255 -8.28 10.31 10.75
N ILE A 256 -7.15 9.61 10.81
CA ILE A 256 -6.53 8.92 9.69
C ILE A 256 -7.45 7.80 9.19
N ALA A 257 -7.96 6.95 10.07
CA ALA A 257 -8.87 5.86 9.72
C ALA A 257 -10.15 6.38 9.04
N ILE A 258 -10.79 7.40 9.60
CA ILE A 258 -11.99 8.03 9.04
C ILE A 258 -11.69 8.69 7.68
N GLY A 259 -10.54 9.38 7.57
CA GLY A 259 -10.12 9.98 6.30
C GLY A 259 -9.93 8.93 5.20
N THR A 260 -9.25 7.83 5.52
CA THR A 260 -9.07 6.68 4.60
C THR A 260 -10.42 6.08 4.20
N ALA A 261 -11.31 5.85 5.17
CA ALA A 261 -12.65 5.33 4.90
C ALA A 261 -13.47 6.25 3.98
N LYS A 262 -13.37 7.58 4.14
CA LYS A 262 -14.01 8.56 3.25
C LYS A 262 -13.46 8.53 1.83
N GLY A 263 -12.13 8.36 1.69
CA GLY A 263 -11.51 8.17 0.38
C GLY A 263 -12.04 6.93 -0.33
N LEU A 264 -12.11 5.80 0.37
CA LEU A 264 -12.63 4.54 -0.16
C LEU A 264 -14.15 4.61 -0.44
N ALA A 265 -14.92 5.24 0.42
CA ALA A 265 -16.35 5.44 0.19
C ALA A 265 -16.60 6.22 -1.11
N TYR A 266 -15.78 7.24 -1.38
CA TYR A 266 -15.87 7.99 -2.63
C TYR A 266 -15.54 7.13 -3.86
N LEU A 267 -14.52 6.26 -3.79
CA LEU A 267 -14.18 5.34 -4.89
C LEU A 267 -15.28 4.31 -5.17
N HIS A 268 -15.91 3.77 -4.10
CA HIS A 268 -16.88 2.68 -4.18
C HIS A 268 -18.31 3.16 -4.44
N GLU A 269 -18.68 4.31 -3.93
CA GLU A 269 -20.07 4.78 -3.86
C GLU A 269 -20.27 6.13 -4.56
N GLY A 270 -19.21 6.90 -4.78
CA GLY A 270 -19.24 8.23 -5.40
C GLY A 270 -18.83 8.29 -6.86
N LEU A 271 -18.37 7.18 -7.43
CA LEU A 271 -17.89 7.09 -8.82
C LEU A 271 -18.70 6.08 -9.64
N GLU A 272 -18.85 6.38 -10.94
CA GLU A 272 -19.39 5.48 -11.95
C GLU A 272 -18.47 5.51 -13.19
N PRO A 273 -17.82 4.40 -13.55
CA PRO A 273 -17.78 3.11 -12.81
C PRO A 273 -17.09 3.22 -11.45
N LYS A 274 -17.44 2.33 -10.53
CA LYS A 274 -16.77 2.21 -9.22
C LYS A 274 -15.31 1.87 -9.40
N VAL A 275 -14.47 2.31 -8.48
CA VAL A 275 -13.04 1.97 -8.44
C VAL A 275 -12.73 1.11 -7.23
N VAL A 276 -12.24 -0.11 -7.43
CA VAL A 276 -11.70 -0.98 -6.38
C VAL A 276 -10.18 -0.83 -6.37
N HIS A 277 -9.61 -0.45 -5.22
CA HIS A 277 -8.20 -0.08 -5.09
C HIS A 277 -7.26 -1.28 -5.13
N ARG A 278 -7.60 -2.39 -4.46
CA ARG A 278 -6.88 -3.69 -4.39
C ARG A 278 -5.60 -3.73 -3.57
N ASP A 279 -5.04 -2.59 -3.17
CA ASP A 279 -3.79 -2.55 -2.38
C ASP A 279 -3.87 -1.54 -1.22
N ILE A 280 -4.95 -1.63 -0.43
CA ILE A 280 -5.11 -0.82 0.78
C ILE A 280 -4.19 -1.37 1.87
N LYS A 281 -3.23 -0.53 2.30
CA LYS A 281 -2.21 -0.83 3.32
C LYS A 281 -1.61 0.46 3.88
N SER A 282 -0.91 0.39 5.00
CA SER A 282 -0.36 1.56 5.68
C SER A 282 0.66 2.35 4.84
N SER A 283 1.45 1.69 3.98
CA SER A 283 2.40 2.40 3.10
C SER A 283 1.74 3.18 1.97
N ASN A 284 0.48 2.85 1.63
CA ASN A 284 -0.31 3.55 0.62
C ASN A 284 -1.25 4.62 1.21
N ILE A 285 -1.16 4.89 2.52
CA ILE A 285 -1.85 6.00 3.16
C ILE A 285 -0.83 7.09 3.46
N LEU A 286 -0.84 8.15 2.67
CA LEU A 286 0.02 9.30 2.89
C LEU A 286 -0.66 10.29 3.84
N LEU A 287 0.15 11.03 4.59
CA LEU A 287 -0.30 11.97 5.60
C LEU A 287 0.16 13.38 5.26
N ASP A 288 -0.72 14.36 5.39
CA ASP A 288 -0.32 15.76 5.32
C ASP A 288 0.11 16.28 6.71
N ARG A 289 0.64 17.51 6.77
CA ARG A 289 1.07 18.16 8.03
C ARG A 289 -0.02 18.26 9.08
N LYS A 290 -1.29 18.17 8.67
CA LYS A 290 -2.45 18.22 9.57
C LYS A 290 -2.96 16.82 9.92
N TRP A 291 -2.20 15.77 9.58
CA TRP A 291 -2.59 14.36 9.78
C TRP A 291 -3.86 13.97 9.01
N ASN A 292 -4.15 14.62 7.87
CA ASN A 292 -5.21 14.14 7.00
C ASN A 292 -4.67 13.00 6.15
N ALA A 293 -5.43 11.91 6.08
CA ALA A 293 -5.08 10.76 5.25
C ALA A 293 -5.42 11.01 3.79
N LYS A 294 -4.52 10.58 2.92
CA LYS A 294 -4.70 10.54 1.46
C LYS A 294 -4.31 9.15 0.94
N VAL A 295 -5.27 8.44 0.36
CA VAL A 295 -5.03 7.14 -0.28
C VAL A 295 -4.25 7.35 -1.55
N SER A 296 -3.21 6.57 -1.76
CA SER A 296 -2.26 6.66 -2.90
C SER A 296 -2.02 5.30 -3.56
N ASP A 297 -1.33 5.31 -4.69
CA ASP A 297 -0.89 4.14 -5.46
C ASP A 297 -2.03 3.30 -6.04
N PHE A 298 -2.60 3.80 -7.13
CA PHE A 298 -3.71 3.17 -7.86
C PHE A 298 -3.24 2.22 -8.98
N GLY A 299 -1.96 1.84 -9.01
CA GLY A 299 -1.38 0.97 -10.05
C GLY A 299 -2.02 -0.40 -10.16
N LEU A 300 -2.74 -0.85 -9.12
CA LEU A 300 -3.51 -2.08 -9.11
C LEU A 300 -5.03 -1.88 -9.21
N ALA A 301 -5.52 -0.65 -9.27
CA ALA A 301 -6.95 -0.35 -9.23
C ALA A 301 -7.73 -1.03 -10.36
N LYS A 302 -9.02 -1.26 -10.15
CA LYS A 302 -9.90 -1.88 -11.16
C LYS A 302 -11.25 -1.17 -11.18
N LEU A 303 -11.68 -0.82 -12.38
CA LEU A 303 -13.02 -0.30 -12.61
C LEU A 303 -14.04 -1.44 -12.56
N LEU A 304 -15.13 -1.21 -11.86
CA LEU A 304 -16.26 -2.12 -11.71
C LEU A 304 -17.52 -1.42 -12.19
N GLY A 305 -18.07 -1.85 -13.32
CA GLY A 305 -19.29 -1.26 -13.88
C GLY A 305 -20.50 -1.46 -12.95
N SER A 306 -21.50 -0.60 -13.07
CA SER A 306 -22.71 -0.57 -12.22
C SER A 306 -23.46 -1.88 -12.14
N GLU A 307 -23.48 -2.64 -13.23
CA GLU A 307 -24.18 -3.93 -13.34
C GLU A 307 -23.36 -5.12 -12.81
N ALA A 308 -22.06 -4.93 -12.60
CA ALA A 308 -21.17 -6.00 -12.17
C ALA A 308 -21.05 -6.03 -10.64
N SER A 309 -21.42 -7.16 -10.02
CA SER A 309 -21.20 -7.39 -8.60
C SER A 309 -19.78 -7.79 -8.25
N TYR A 310 -19.00 -8.25 -9.23
CA TYR A 310 -17.58 -8.60 -9.12
C TYR A 310 -16.91 -8.66 -10.50
N VAL A 311 -15.59 -8.64 -10.51
CA VAL A 311 -14.76 -8.94 -11.69
C VAL A 311 -13.75 -10.03 -11.36
N THR A 312 -13.62 -11.03 -12.23
CA THR A 312 -12.60 -12.07 -12.06
C THR A 312 -11.26 -11.57 -12.59
N THR A 313 -10.23 -11.64 -11.76
CA THR A 313 -8.89 -11.16 -12.11
C THR A 313 -7.81 -11.96 -11.38
N ARG A 314 -6.58 -11.88 -11.90
CA ARG A 314 -5.43 -12.42 -11.17
C ARG A 314 -5.37 -11.77 -9.78
N VAL A 315 -5.15 -12.59 -8.75
CA VAL A 315 -4.97 -12.12 -7.38
C VAL A 315 -3.72 -11.24 -7.29
N MET A 316 -3.90 -10.03 -6.80
CA MET A 316 -2.86 -9.02 -6.59
C MET A 316 -3.14 -8.29 -5.28
N GLY A 317 -2.14 -7.58 -4.77
CA GLY A 317 -2.22 -6.86 -3.50
C GLY A 317 -1.13 -7.32 -2.54
N THR A 318 -1.12 -6.75 -1.33
CA THR A 318 -0.08 -6.98 -0.33
C THR A 318 -0.49 -8.10 0.64
N PHE A 319 0.38 -9.10 0.81
CA PHE A 319 0.16 -10.21 1.73
C PHE A 319 -0.12 -9.70 3.16
N GLY A 320 -1.13 -10.29 3.80
CA GLY A 320 -1.64 -9.86 5.11
C GLY A 320 -2.86 -8.95 5.02
N TYR A 321 -3.08 -8.21 3.91
CA TYR A 321 -4.26 -7.36 3.70
C TYR A 321 -5.27 -7.96 2.72
N VAL A 322 -4.87 -8.92 1.89
CA VAL A 322 -5.73 -9.50 0.85
C VAL A 322 -6.89 -10.29 1.47
N ALA A 323 -8.10 -10.01 1.01
CA ALA A 323 -9.32 -10.70 1.44
C ALA A 323 -9.27 -12.19 1.04
N PRO A 324 -9.64 -13.13 1.95
CA PRO A 324 -9.48 -14.57 1.74
C PRO A 324 -10.31 -15.11 0.56
N GLU A 325 -11.53 -14.61 0.35
CA GLU A 325 -12.35 -15.00 -0.79
C GLU A 325 -11.73 -14.55 -2.11
N TYR A 326 -11.18 -13.33 -2.16
CA TYR A 326 -10.48 -12.85 -3.34
C TYR A 326 -9.21 -13.65 -3.61
N ALA A 327 -8.43 -13.96 -2.56
CA ALA A 327 -7.23 -14.79 -2.66
C ALA A 327 -7.52 -16.19 -3.22
N SER A 328 -8.66 -16.78 -2.87
CA SER A 328 -9.04 -18.15 -3.27
C SER A 328 -9.75 -18.22 -4.62
N THR A 329 -10.56 -17.23 -4.98
CA THR A 329 -11.44 -17.28 -6.16
C THR A 329 -11.02 -16.35 -7.31
N GLY A 330 -10.20 -15.33 -7.02
CA GLY A 330 -9.92 -14.24 -7.96
C GLY A 330 -11.11 -13.30 -8.20
N MET A 331 -12.24 -13.46 -7.48
CA MET A 331 -13.42 -12.61 -7.58
C MET A 331 -13.21 -11.34 -6.76
N LEU A 332 -13.03 -10.23 -7.45
CA LEU A 332 -12.77 -8.93 -6.87
C LEU A 332 -14.05 -8.10 -6.82
N ASN A 333 -14.32 -7.47 -5.68
CA ASN A 333 -15.37 -6.48 -5.50
C ASN A 333 -14.98 -5.44 -4.45
N GLU A 334 -15.84 -4.46 -4.18
CA GLU A 334 -15.61 -3.43 -3.16
C GLU A 334 -15.42 -4.00 -1.75
N GLY A 335 -16.04 -5.15 -1.45
CA GLY A 335 -15.87 -5.86 -0.17
C GLY A 335 -14.45 -6.36 0.07
N SER A 336 -13.64 -6.53 -1.00
CA SER A 336 -12.23 -6.89 -0.87
C SER A 336 -11.42 -5.73 -0.27
N ASP A 337 -11.68 -4.48 -0.68
CA ASP A 337 -11.06 -3.29 -0.08
C ASP A 337 -11.55 -3.06 1.36
N VAL A 338 -12.83 -3.41 1.66
CA VAL A 338 -13.38 -3.34 3.01
C VAL A 338 -12.61 -4.27 3.96
N TYR A 339 -12.28 -5.48 3.51
CA TYR A 339 -11.45 -6.40 4.31
C TYR A 339 -10.05 -5.80 4.55
N SER A 340 -9.39 -5.33 3.50
CA SER A 340 -8.06 -4.70 3.60
C SER A 340 -8.09 -3.48 4.53
N PHE A 341 -9.14 -2.66 4.47
CA PHE A 341 -9.37 -1.56 5.40
C PHE A 341 -9.55 -2.07 6.85
N GLY A 342 -10.24 -3.18 7.06
CA GLY A 342 -10.37 -3.80 8.38
C GLY A 342 -9.02 -4.18 8.98
N VAL A 343 -8.13 -4.79 8.18
CA VAL A 343 -6.75 -5.11 8.60
C VAL A 343 -5.95 -3.84 8.89
N LEU A 344 -6.03 -2.84 8.02
CA LEU A 344 -5.40 -1.52 8.22
C LEU A 344 -5.90 -0.85 9.51
N LEU A 345 -7.19 -0.92 9.82
CA LEU A 345 -7.74 -0.37 11.05
C LEU A 345 -7.19 -1.09 12.30
N MET A 346 -7.05 -2.43 12.25
CA MET A 346 -6.37 -3.18 13.30
C MET A 346 -4.90 -2.74 13.46
N GLU A 347 -4.17 -2.60 12.35
CA GLU A 347 -2.79 -2.10 12.35
C GLU A 347 -2.69 -0.72 12.99
N ILE A 348 -3.60 0.20 12.65
CA ILE A 348 -3.67 1.57 13.22
C ILE A 348 -3.83 1.55 14.73
N ILE A 349 -4.74 0.72 15.26
CA ILE A 349 -5.05 0.74 16.71
C ILE A 349 -4.06 -0.05 17.54
N THR A 350 -3.39 -1.06 16.95
CA THR A 350 -2.51 -1.97 17.68
C THR A 350 -1.03 -1.66 17.52
N GLY A 351 -0.65 -0.90 16.49
CA GLY A 351 0.76 -0.69 16.12
C GLY A 351 1.45 -1.96 15.62
N ARG A 352 0.72 -3.07 15.38
CA ARG A 352 1.30 -4.35 14.91
C ARG A 352 1.26 -4.45 13.41
N ASN A 353 2.32 -5.02 12.82
CA ASN A 353 2.33 -5.39 11.41
C ASN A 353 1.27 -6.47 11.11
N PRO A 354 0.63 -6.47 9.93
CA PRO A 354 -0.35 -7.48 9.54
C PRO A 354 0.21 -8.90 9.56
N ILE A 355 1.48 -9.07 9.23
CA ILE A 355 2.24 -10.32 9.37
C ILE A 355 3.57 -10.02 10.07
N ASP A 356 3.82 -10.69 11.18
CA ASP A 356 5.06 -10.57 11.96
C ASP A 356 5.66 -11.95 12.25
N TYR A 357 6.65 -12.32 11.46
CA TYR A 357 7.36 -13.60 11.58
C TYR A 357 8.23 -13.73 12.85
N SER A 358 8.39 -12.67 13.62
CA SER A 358 9.09 -12.71 14.91
C SER A 358 8.21 -13.26 16.05
N LYS A 359 6.90 -13.35 15.84
CA LYS A 359 5.90 -13.79 16.81
C LYS A 359 5.65 -15.30 16.72
N PRO A 360 5.14 -15.92 17.80
CA PRO A 360 4.67 -17.31 17.77
C PRO A 360 3.63 -17.55 16.67
N ALA A 361 3.52 -18.80 16.19
CA ALA A 361 2.64 -19.16 15.06
C ALA A 361 1.18 -18.68 15.23
N GLY A 362 0.63 -18.71 16.45
CA GLY A 362 -0.74 -18.23 16.74
C GLY A 362 -0.90 -16.70 16.81
N GLU A 363 0.23 -15.94 16.81
CA GLU A 363 0.24 -14.48 16.91
C GLU A 363 0.89 -13.81 15.71
N MET A 364 1.38 -14.59 14.76
CA MET A 364 2.09 -14.12 13.56
C MET A 364 1.18 -13.31 12.65
N ASN A 365 -0.07 -13.74 12.50
CA ASN A 365 -1.09 -13.06 11.72
C ASN A 365 -1.91 -12.13 12.62
N LEU A 366 -1.96 -10.84 12.27
CA LEU A 366 -2.67 -9.81 13.04
C LEU A 366 -4.16 -10.12 13.21
N VAL A 367 -4.83 -10.61 12.16
CA VAL A 367 -6.26 -10.92 12.18
C VAL A 367 -6.56 -12.06 13.14
N ASP A 368 -5.75 -13.13 13.13
CA ASP A 368 -5.94 -14.29 13.99
C ASP A 368 -5.66 -13.94 15.45
N TRP A 369 -4.56 -13.23 15.72
CA TRP A 369 -4.24 -12.73 17.05
C TRP A 369 -5.34 -11.80 17.59
N PHE A 370 -5.81 -10.85 16.77
CA PHE A 370 -6.85 -9.90 17.15
C PHE A 370 -8.16 -10.61 17.52
N LYS A 371 -8.60 -11.58 16.69
CA LYS A 371 -9.78 -12.41 17.00
C LYS A 371 -9.59 -13.17 18.32
N GLY A 372 -8.41 -13.74 18.56
CA GLY A 372 -8.07 -14.44 19.81
C GLY A 372 -8.17 -13.54 21.04
N MET A 373 -7.68 -12.30 20.94
CA MET A 373 -7.79 -11.31 22.02
C MET A 373 -9.25 -10.98 22.35
N ILE A 374 -10.09 -10.76 21.32
CA ILE A 374 -11.52 -10.49 21.51
C ILE A 374 -12.22 -11.69 22.14
N GLN A 375 -11.97 -12.91 21.64
CA GLN A 375 -12.56 -14.15 22.17
C GLN A 375 -12.19 -14.38 23.64
N SER A 376 -10.96 -14.02 24.02
CA SER A 376 -10.46 -14.09 25.39
C SER A 376 -10.94 -12.94 26.29
N ARG A 377 -11.84 -12.08 25.80
CA ARG A 377 -12.32 -10.85 26.48
C ARG A 377 -11.23 -9.86 26.85
N ARG A 378 -10.12 -9.88 26.11
CA ARG A 378 -8.97 -9.00 26.25
C ARG A 378 -8.90 -7.93 25.14
N GLY A 379 -10.05 -7.51 24.65
CA GLY A 379 -10.12 -6.54 23.57
C GLY A 379 -9.54 -5.17 23.90
N GLU A 380 -9.49 -4.79 25.16
CA GLU A 380 -8.88 -3.52 25.60
C GLU A 380 -7.34 -3.59 25.58
N ASP A 381 -6.76 -4.79 25.71
CA ASP A 381 -5.30 -5.01 25.70
C ASP A 381 -4.67 -4.95 24.30
N VAL A 382 -5.48 -4.78 23.24
CA VAL A 382 -4.94 -4.72 21.86
C VAL A 382 -4.40 -3.35 21.48
N VAL A 383 -4.66 -2.32 22.29
CA VAL A 383 -4.23 -0.93 22.02
C VAL A 383 -2.71 -0.84 22.01
N ASP A 384 -2.17 -0.13 21.02
CA ASP A 384 -0.75 0.13 20.90
C ASP A 384 -0.20 0.75 22.19
N PRO A 385 0.79 0.13 22.86
CA PRO A 385 1.38 0.65 24.08
C PRO A 385 2.09 2.01 23.90
N LEU A 386 2.39 2.40 22.65
CA LEU A 386 2.99 3.72 22.36
C LEU A 386 1.96 4.86 22.39
N ILE A 387 0.66 4.59 22.53
CA ILE A 387 -0.37 5.60 22.71
C ILE A 387 -0.36 6.07 24.17
N ALA A 388 0.03 7.33 24.38
CA ALA A 388 0.19 7.89 25.73
C ALA A 388 -1.12 7.94 26.54
N VAL A 389 -2.25 8.20 25.89
CA VAL A 389 -3.57 8.31 26.51
C VAL A 389 -4.48 7.24 25.95
N GLN A 390 -4.93 6.33 26.83
CA GLN A 390 -5.83 5.25 26.44
C GLN A 390 -7.18 5.78 25.93
N PRO A 391 -7.74 5.16 24.87
CA PRO A 391 -9.02 5.56 24.32
C PRO A 391 -10.17 5.32 25.32
N PRO A 392 -11.25 6.13 25.23
CA PRO A 392 -12.47 5.84 25.99
C PRO A 392 -13.00 4.43 25.68
N PRO A 393 -13.45 3.63 26.68
CA PRO A 393 -13.89 2.25 26.47
C PRO A 393 -15.01 2.10 25.43
N ARG A 394 -15.90 3.09 25.31
CA ARG A 394 -16.96 3.08 24.29
C ARG A 394 -16.41 3.26 22.89
N ALA A 395 -15.48 4.20 22.69
CA ALA A 395 -14.81 4.42 21.41
C ALA A 395 -14.05 3.17 21.00
N MET A 396 -13.31 2.56 21.94
CA MET A 396 -12.58 1.31 21.72
C MET A 396 -13.52 0.19 21.28
N LYS A 397 -14.59 -0.08 22.02
CA LYS A 397 -15.57 -1.13 21.66
C LYS A 397 -16.19 -0.93 20.27
N ARG A 398 -16.44 0.33 19.89
CA ARG A 398 -16.94 0.68 18.56
C ARG A 398 -15.93 0.30 17.48
N VAL A 399 -14.67 0.71 17.63
CA VAL A 399 -13.63 0.42 16.65
C VAL A 399 -13.37 -1.08 16.54
N LEU A 400 -13.34 -1.82 17.66
CA LEU A 400 -13.25 -3.28 17.65
C LEU A 400 -14.38 -3.93 16.84
N LEU A 401 -15.61 -3.45 17.02
CA LEU A 401 -16.75 -3.94 16.25
C LEU A 401 -16.62 -3.65 14.77
N VAL A 402 -16.14 -2.46 14.38
CA VAL A 402 -15.90 -2.11 12.98
C VAL A 402 -14.86 -3.04 12.38
N CYS A 403 -13.72 -3.26 13.08
CA CYS A 403 -12.68 -4.21 12.64
C CYS A 403 -13.30 -5.59 12.34
N LEU A 404 -14.05 -6.16 13.31
CA LEU A 404 -14.65 -7.49 13.15
C LEU A 404 -15.67 -7.55 11.99
N ARG A 405 -16.45 -6.48 11.78
CA ARG A 405 -17.41 -6.42 10.67
C ARG A 405 -16.71 -6.34 9.30
N CYS A 406 -15.60 -5.62 9.21
CA CYS A 406 -14.84 -5.49 7.96
C CYS A 406 -14.19 -6.82 7.53
N ILE A 407 -13.76 -7.65 8.48
CA ILE A 407 -13.08 -8.93 8.20
C ILE A 407 -14.03 -10.14 8.23
N ASP A 408 -15.35 -9.95 8.14
CA ASP A 408 -16.30 -11.07 8.03
C ASP A 408 -15.92 -11.93 6.81
N LEU A 409 -15.97 -13.26 6.98
CA LEU A 409 -15.65 -14.20 5.90
C LEU A 409 -16.71 -14.15 4.79
N ASP A 410 -17.95 -13.84 5.14
CA ASP A 410 -19.01 -13.58 4.19
C ASP A 410 -18.94 -12.12 3.72
N VAL A 411 -18.52 -11.91 2.48
CA VAL A 411 -18.35 -10.59 1.87
C VAL A 411 -19.64 -9.75 1.93
N HIS A 412 -20.81 -10.38 1.86
CA HIS A 412 -22.11 -9.70 1.90
C HIS A 412 -22.48 -9.18 3.29
N LYS A 413 -21.81 -9.66 4.34
CA LYS A 413 -22.00 -9.16 5.73
C LYS A 413 -21.07 -8.00 6.06
N ARG A 414 -20.07 -7.74 5.23
CA ARG A 414 -19.19 -6.57 5.38
C ARG A 414 -20.00 -5.31 5.11
N PRO A 415 -19.88 -4.27 5.95
CA PRO A 415 -20.54 -2.99 5.70
C PRO A 415 -19.94 -2.29 4.48
N LYS A 416 -20.70 -1.44 3.80
CA LYS A 416 -20.16 -0.52 2.80
C LYS A 416 -19.28 0.54 3.47
N MET A 417 -18.35 1.13 2.72
CA MET A 417 -17.41 2.12 3.28
C MET A 417 -18.11 3.35 3.87
N GLY A 418 -19.20 3.84 3.24
CA GLY A 418 -20.01 4.92 3.80
C GLY A 418 -20.63 4.56 5.16
N GLN A 419 -21.09 3.32 5.35
CA GLN A 419 -21.57 2.84 6.64
C GLN A 419 -20.45 2.78 7.69
N ILE A 420 -19.23 2.37 7.29
CA ILE A 420 -18.06 2.37 8.15
C ILE A 420 -17.70 3.79 8.61
N VAL A 421 -17.77 4.77 7.72
CA VAL A 421 -17.58 6.19 8.10
C VAL A 421 -18.57 6.57 9.19
N HIS A 422 -19.87 6.29 9.01
CA HIS A 422 -20.89 6.58 10.02
C HIS A 422 -20.61 5.84 11.34
N MET A 423 -20.20 4.58 11.28
CA MET A 423 -19.88 3.80 12.48
C MET A 423 -18.69 4.38 13.26
N LEU A 424 -17.69 4.91 12.56
CA LEU A 424 -16.50 5.50 13.18
C LEU A 424 -16.74 6.93 13.71
N GLU A 425 -17.58 7.73 13.01
CA GLU A 425 -17.91 9.12 13.37
C GLU A 425 -19.05 9.26 14.36
N ALA A 426 -19.79 8.17 14.66
CA ALA A 426 -20.91 8.26 15.57
C ALA A 426 -20.46 8.82 16.92
N ASP A 427 -20.81 10.05 17.22
CA ASP A 427 -20.65 10.62 18.54
C ASP A 427 -21.48 9.80 19.54
N ASP A 428 -20.99 9.69 20.78
CA ASP A 428 -21.78 9.16 21.87
C ASP A 428 -23.00 10.08 22.05
N PHE A 429 -24.10 9.79 21.34
CA PHE A 429 -25.37 10.37 21.75
C PHE A 429 -25.54 10.02 23.22
N PRO A 430 -25.65 11.01 24.12
CA PRO A 430 -25.95 10.70 25.49
C PRO A 430 -27.27 9.93 25.48
N PHE A 431 -27.21 8.66 25.87
CA PHE A 431 -28.41 7.90 26.16
C PHE A 431 -29.19 8.76 27.17
N ARG A 432 -30.28 9.34 26.70
CA ARG A 432 -31.26 9.99 27.55
C ARG A 432 -31.72 8.90 28.53
N SER A 433 -31.14 8.94 29.73
CA SER A 433 -31.65 8.17 30.83
C SER A 433 -33.09 8.61 31.03
N GLU A 434 -34.04 7.86 30.49
CA GLU A 434 -35.45 7.96 30.89
C GLU A 434 -35.46 7.64 32.39
N THR A 435 -35.39 8.68 33.19
CA THR A 435 -35.84 8.64 34.58
C THR A 435 -37.31 8.26 34.52
N ARG A 436 -37.61 6.98 34.67
CA ARG A 436 -38.92 6.50 35.04
C ARG A 436 -39.24 7.14 36.39
N SER A 437 -39.94 8.28 36.33
CA SER A 437 -40.65 8.85 37.46
C SER A 437 -41.70 7.79 37.87
N ALA A 438 -41.48 7.17 39.01
CA ALA A 438 -42.48 6.34 39.69
C ALA A 438 -43.67 7.25 40.08
N ARG A 439 -44.82 6.89 39.62
CA ARG A 439 -46.09 7.19 40.21
C ARG A 439 -46.75 5.91 40.65
#